data_b2085963ba8f48df91ea737103799323
#
_entry.id   b2085963ba8f48df91ea737103799323
#
_cell.length_a   1.000
_cell.length_b   1.000
_cell.length_c   1.000
_cell.angle_alpha   90.00
_cell.angle_beta   90.00
_cell.angle_gamma   90.00
#
_symmetry.space_group_name_H-M   'P 1'
#
loop_
_entity.id
_entity.type
_entity.pdbx_description
1 polymer ?
#
loop_
_entity_poly.entity_id
_entity_poly.type
_entity_poly.pdbx_seq_one_letter_code
_entity_poly.pdbx_strand_id
1 'polypeptide(L)'
;MDVKFKIFLFSTILNILDLLTSILDFRLGYVELNKWMTLFNNSYLSATMAVVLFETILVVWYILSRYIDQAKYGMLVFGLTKLYPIINNILLILTSF
;
A
#
# COMPACT_ATOMS: atom_id res chain seq x y z
N MET A 1 13.69 19.43 -2.27
CA MET A 1 13.33 18.12 -1.73
C MET A 1 14.11 17.04 -2.46
N ASP A 2 14.74 16.15 -1.72
CA ASP A 2 15.54 15.06 -2.26
C ASP A 2 14.67 14.08 -3.05
N VAL A 3 15.23 13.51 -4.13
CA VAL A 3 14.54 12.51 -4.96
C VAL A 3 14.14 11.29 -4.11
N LYS A 4 15.03 10.85 -3.22
CA LYS A 4 14.74 9.71 -2.34
C LYS A 4 13.54 9.98 -1.45
N PHE A 5 13.44 11.18 -0.90
CA PHE A 5 12.30 11.57 -0.09
C PHE A 5 11.02 11.66 -0.93
N LYS A 6 11.12 12.15 -2.17
CA LYS A 6 9.97 12.21 -3.08
C LYS A 6 9.42 10.82 -3.40
N ILE A 7 10.30 9.86 -3.63
CA ILE A 7 9.91 8.47 -3.89
C ILE A 7 9.24 7.89 -2.64
N PHE A 8 9.83 8.13 -1.46
CA PHE A 8 9.25 7.67 -0.21
C PHE A 8 7.86 8.26 0.01
N LEU A 9 7.72 9.56 -0.19
CA LEU A 9 6.43 10.24 -0.01
C LEU A 9 5.38 9.73 -1.00
N PHE A 10 5.76 9.58 -2.26
CA PHE A 10 4.87 9.04 -3.29
C PHE A 10 4.39 7.63 -2.94
N SER A 11 5.31 6.77 -2.49
CA SER A 11 4.98 5.41 -2.10
C SER A 11 4.07 5.38 -0.87
N THR A 12 4.30 6.28 0.09
CA THR A 12 3.45 6.41 1.27
C THR A 12 2.03 6.84 0.88
N ILE A 13 1.90 7.77 -0.06
CA ILE A 13 0.61 8.21 -0.57
C ILE A 13 -0.13 7.04 -1.20
N LEU A 14 0.55 6.24 -2.03
CA LEU A 14 -0.05 5.05 -2.63
C LEU A 14 -0.50 4.04 -1.56
N ASN A 15 0.29 3.86 -0.51
CA ASN A 15 -0.05 2.97 0.59
C ASN A 15 -1.33 3.44 1.31
N ILE A 16 -1.45 4.74 1.56
CA ILE A 16 -2.64 5.32 2.18
C ILE A 16 -3.86 5.17 1.26
N LEU A 17 -3.69 5.40 -0.04
CA LEU A 17 -4.77 5.22 -1.01
C LEU A 17 -5.27 3.78 -1.06
N ASP A 18 -4.36 2.81 -0.94
CA ASP A 18 -4.74 1.41 -0.85
C ASP A 18 -5.64 1.17 0.36
N LEU A 19 -5.27 1.70 1.51
CA LEU A 19 -6.08 1.56 2.72
C LEU A 19 -7.46 2.22 2.55
N LEU A 20 -7.50 3.45 2.04
CA LEU A 20 -8.76 4.18 1.88
C LEU A 20 -9.70 3.49 0.90
N THR A 21 -9.19 3.02 -0.23
CA THR A 21 -10.01 2.31 -1.21
C THR A 21 -10.47 0.95 -0.67
N SER A 22 -9.65 0.28 0.13
CA SER A 22 -10.03 -0.98 0.78
C SER A 22 -11.17 -0.76 1.77
N ILE A 23 -11.12 0.32 2.55
CA ILE A 23 -12.19 0.64 3.50
C ILE A 23 -13.49 0.89 2.76
N LEU A 24 -13.45 1.61 1.63
CA LEU A 24 -14.63 1.84 0.82
C LEU A 24 -15.20 0.53 0.27
N ASP A 25 -14.35 -0.38 -0.19
CA ASP A 25 -14.77 -1.69 -0.66
C ASP A 25 -15.47 -2.47 0.44
N PHE A 26 -14.93 -2.45 1.66
CA PHE A 26 -15.53 -3.18 2.79
C PHE A 26 -16.90 -2.61 3.14
N ARG A 27 -17.09 -1.29 3.04
CA ARG A 27 -18.40 -0.65 3.25
C ARG A 27 -19.41 -1.05 2.19
N LEU A 28 -18.94 -1.41 0.98
CA LEU A 28 -19.80 -1.88 -0.10
C LEU A 28 -20.06 -3.40 -0.03
N GLY A 29 -19.51 -4.08 0.98
CA GLY A 29 -19.75 -5.50 1.20
C GLY A 29 -18.66 -6.43 0.69
N TYR A 30 -17.59 -5.90 0.11
CA TYR A 30 -16.47 -6.73 -0.32
C TYR A 30 -15.60 -7.10 0.87
N VAL A 31 -14.86 -8.19 0.73
CA VAL A 31 -13.93 -8.67 1.75
C VAL A 31 -12.51 -8.66 1.19
N GLU A 32 -11.53 -8.67 2.09
CA GLU A 32 -10.12 -8.75 1.68
C GLU A 32 -9.83 -10.10 1.01
N LEU A 33 -9.31 -10.04 -0.23
CA LEU A 33 -9.03 -11.24 -1.01
C LEU A 33 -7.59 -11.74 -0.83
N ASN A 34 -6.70 -10.94 -0.25
CA ASN A 34 -5.33 -11.35 -0.01
C ASN A 34 -5.28 -12.40 1.09
N LYS A 35 -4.78 -13.58 0.77
CA LYS A 35 -4.75 -14.72 1.70
C LYS A 35 -3.97 -14.42 2.98
N TRP A 36 -2.93 -13.60 2.88
CA TRP A 36 -2.15 -13.19 4.05
C TRP A 36 -2.98 -12.34 5.01
N MET A 37 -3.93 -11.61 4.47
CA MET A 37 -4.81 -10.75 5.26
C MET A 37 -5.92 -11.53 5.94
N THR A 38 -6.20 -12.75 5.52
CA THR A 38 -7.23 -13.60 6.15
C THR A 38 -6.76 -14.23 7.46
N LEU A 39 -5.51 -14.02 7.85
CA LEU A 39 -5.03 -14.42 9.18
C LEU A 39 -5.76 -13.68 10.30
N PHE A 40 -6.33 -12.53 9.99
CA PHE A 40 -7.14 -11.76 10.93
C PHE A 40 -8.62 -11.94 10.59
N ASN A 41 -9.46 -12.05 11.61
CA ASN A 41 -10.90 -12.27 11.42
C ASN A 41 -11.68 -11.01 11.07
N ASN A 42 -10.97 -9.90 10.84
CA ASN A 42 -11.57 -8.59 10.55
C ASN A 42 -10.86 -7.96 9.36
N SER A 43 -11.61 -7.67 8.29
CA SER A 43 -11.03 -7.10 7.07
C SER A 43 -10.40 -5.72 7.30
N TYR A 44 -11.03 -4.90 8.17
CA TYR A 44 -10.47 -3.58 8.50
C TYR A 44 -9.13 -3.71 9.22
N LEU A 45 -9.07 -4.62 10.19
CA LEU A 45 -7.83 -4.88 10.92
C LEU A 45 -6.75 -5.41 9.98
N SER A 46 -7.10 -6.35 9.10
CA SER A 46 -6.17 -6.94 8.14
C SER A 46 -5.60 -5.87 7.21
N ALA A 47 -6.45 -5.00 6.66
CA ALA A 47 -6.02 -3.94 5.77
C ALA A 47 -5.10 -2.95 6.50
N THR A 48 -5.44 -2.58 7.73
CA THR A 48 -4.64 -1.66 8.54
C THR A 48 -3.27 -2.26 8.83
N MET A 49 -3.22 -3.53 9.21
CA MET A 49 -1.94 -4.21 9.48
C MET A 49 -1.08 -4.31 8.22
N ALA A 50 -1.70 -4.57 7.07
CA ALA A 50 -0.98 -4.61 5.80
C ALA A 50 -0.34 -3.25 5.49
N VAL A 51 -1.07 -2.16 5.70
CA VAL A 51 -0.56 -0.80 5.48
C VAL A 51 0.59 -0.49 6.42
N VAL A 52 0.47 -0.86 7.69
CA VAL A 52 1.53 -0.64 8.69
C VAL A 52 2.79 -1.42 8.31
N LEU A 53 2.65 -2.69 7.93
CA LEU A 53 3.79 -3.51 7.52
C LEU A 53 4.44 -2.95 6.26
N PHE A 54 3.66 -2.54 5.27
CA PHE A 54 4.17 -1.97 4.04
C PHE A 54 4.95 -0.69 4.33
N GLU A 55 4.39 0.19 5.17
CA GLU A 55 5.07 1.44 5.53
C GLU A 55 6.38 1.18 6.28
N THR A 56 6.40 0.17 7.16
CA THR A 56 7.61 -0.22 7.87
C THR A 56 8.70 -0.64 6.89
N ILE A 57 8.34 -1.43 5.87
CA ILE A 57 9.30 -1.86 4.84
C ILE A 57 9.75 -0.65 4.01
N LEU A 58 8.86 0.29 3.71
CA LEU A 58 9.23 1.52 3.01
C LEU A 58 10.26 2.33 3.81
N VAL A 59 10.08 2.44 5.13
CA VAL A 59 11.03 3.15 5.98
C VAL A 59 12.39 2.46 5.91
N VAL A 60 12.43 1.13 5.92
CA VAL A 60 13.69 0.38 5.77
C VAL A 60 14.34 0.70 4.43
N TRP A 61 13.57 0.69 3.33
CA TRP A 61 14.08 1.05 2.01
C TRP A 61 14.64 2.48 1.99
N TYR A 62 13.93 3.42 2.64
CA TYR A 62 14.38 4.82 2.70
C TYR A 62 15.72 4.94 3.44
N ILE A 63 15.85 4.24 4.58
CA ILE A 63 17.09 4.24 5.34
C ILE A 63 18.22 3.64 4.50
N LEU A 64 17.98 2.51 3.83
CA LEU A 64 18.97 1.87 2.96
C LEU A 64 19.37 2.80 1.81
N SER A 65 18.47 3.60 1.28
CA SER A 65 18.78 4.50 0.19
C SER A 65 19.75 5.61 0.59
N ARG A 66 19.88 5.90 1.88
CA ARG A 66 20.87 6.86 2.39
C ARG A 66 22.29 6.30 2.33
N TYR A 67 22.44 4.97 2.37
CA TYR A 67 23.74 4.31 2.34
C TYR A 67 24.03 3.72 0.98
N ILE A 68 23.02 3.24 0.26
CA ILE A 68 23.14 2.63 -1.05
C ILE A 68 22.20 3.40 -1.98
N ASP A 69 22.77 4.19 -2.90
CA ASP A 69 21.97 5.05 -3.77
C ASP A 69 20.96 4.26 -4.62
N GLN A 70 21.35 3.08 -5.13
CA GLN A 70 20.46 2.27 -5.94
C GLN A 70 19.23 1.76 -5.21
N ALA A 71 19.24 1.78 -3.87
CA ALA A 71 18.09 1.35 -3.08
C ALA A 71 16.84 2.21 -3.34
N LYS A 72 17.03 3.45 -3.83
CA LYS A 72 15.89 4.31 -4.22
C LYS A 72 15.03 3.67 -5.32
N TYR A 73 15.65 2.94 -6.24
CA TYR A 73 14.92 2.23 -7.30
C TYR A 73 14.12 1.06 -6.75
N GLY A 74 14.70 0.32 -5.79
CA GLY A 74 13.96 -0.73 -5.09
C GLY A 74 12.76 -0.17 -4.34
N MET A 75 12.95 0.96 -3.67
CA MET A 75 11.87 1.64 -2.97
C MET A 75 10.75 2.04 -3.94
N LEU A 76 11.11 2.58 -5.11
CA LEU A 76 10.14 2.96 -6.13
C LEU A 76 9.35 1.75 -6.65
N VAL A 77 10.05 0.66 -7.00
CA VAL A 77 9.41 -0.56 -7.48
C VAL A 77 8.47 -1.12 -6.41
N PHE A 78 8.93 -1.17 -5.17
CA PHE A 78 8.13 -1.66 -4.06
C PHE A 78 6.85 -0.81 -3.87
N GLY A 79 6.99 0.52 -3.94
CA GLY A 79 5.84 1.43 -3.84
C GLY A 79 4.85 1.24 -4.98
N LEU A 80 5.35 1.02 -6.20
CA LEU A 80 4.49 0.84 -7.37
C LEU A 80 3.64 -0.43 -7.30
N THR A 81 4.04 -1.41 -6.48
CA THR A 81 3.21 -2.62 -6.30
C THR A 81 1.84 -2.31 -5.73
N LYS A 82 1.67 -1.15 -5.07
CA LYS A 82 0.37 -0.73 -4.54
C LYS A 82 -0.62 -0.30 -5.63
N LEU A 83 -0.15 -0.04 -6.84
CA LEU A 83 -1.04 0.31 -7.95
C LEU A 83 -2.04 -0.82 -8.25
N TYR A 84 -1.61 -2.07 -8.16
CA TYR A 84 -2.48 -3.22 -8.44
C TYR A 84 -3.70 -3.25 -7.49
N PRO A 85 -3.52 -3.27 -6.16
CA PRO A 85 -4.68 -3.29 -5.27
C PRO A 85 -5.52 -2.02 -5.35
N ILE A 86 -4.90 -0.85 -5.57
CA ILE A 86 -5.64 0.40 -5.70
C ILE A 86 -6.56 0.35 -6.93
N ILE A 87 -6.03 -0.07 -8.08
CA ILE A 87 -6.80 -0.17 -9.31
C ILE A 87 -7.94 -1.20 -9.13
N ASN A 88 -7.63 -2.34 -8.53
CA ASN A 88 -8.63 -3.37 -8.27
C ASN A 88 -9.75 -2.82 -7.37
N ASN A 89 -9.40 -2.11 -6.31
CA ASN A 89 -10.38 -1.52 -5.39
C ASN A 89 -11.26 -0.50 -6.10
N ILE A 90 -10.65 0.35 -6.93
CA ILE A 90 -11.38 1.37 -7.70
C ILE A 90 -12.37 0.71 -8.66
N LEU A 91 -11.94 -0.34 -9.35
CA LEU A 91 -12.83 -1.08 -10.27
C LEU A 91 -14.03 -1.68 -9.53
N LEU A 92 -13.80 -2.24 -8.34
CA LEU A 92 -14.89 -2.77 -7.51
C LEU A 92 -15.87 -1.67 -7.10
N ILE A 93 -15.34 -0.50 -6.72
CA ILE A 93 -16.18 0.65 -6.34
C ILE A 93 -17.02 1.09 -7.54
N LEU A 94 -16.41 1.24 -8.71
CA LEU A 94 -17.10 1.69 -9.92
C LEU A 94 -18.18 0.72 -10.38
N THR A 95 -17.95 -0.58 -10.24
CA THR A 95 -18.92 -1.60 -10.65
C THR A 95 -20.07 -1.75 -9.64
N SER A 96 -19.97 -1.11 -8.48
CA SER A 96 -21.02 -1.15 -7.46
C SER A 96 -22.10 -0.08 -7.67
N PHE A 97 -21.90 0.84 -8.62
CA PHE A 97 -22.85 1.90 -8.91
C PHE A 97 -23.71 1.61 -10.13
#